data_da45ce9ed03c26502ea0e541459dc88b
#
_entry.id   da45ce9ed03c26502ea0e541459dc88b
#
_cell.length_a   1.000
_cell.length_b   1.000
_cell.length_c   1.000
_cell.angle_alpha   90.00
_cell.angle_beta   90.00
_cell.angle_gamma   90.00
#
_symmetry.space_group_name_H-M   'P 1'
#
loop_
_entity.id
_entity.type
_entity.pdbx_description
1 polymer ?
#
loop_
_entity_poly.entity_id
_entity_poly.type
_entity_poly.pdbx_seq_one_letter_code
_entity_poly.pdbx_strand_id
1 'polypeptide(L)'
;MTDDITIYKQIHPSQCIKLAELGYRSVLNIRPDAEVESQPNSDEFADATEQANLSYQHLPFDDERLSMLTVEQFAALYHALPKPILMFCGTGARAKLLYQ
;
A
#
# COMPACT_ATOMS: atom_id res chain seq x y z
N MET A 1 -10.63 -16.54 -1.20
CA MET A 1 -9.85 -15.32 -1.38
C MET A 1 -10.79 -14.13 -1.49
N THR A 2 -10.50 -13.06 -0.81
CA THR A 2 -11.33 -11.88 -0.91
C THR A 2 -10.84 -11.03 -2.08
N ASP A 3 -11.77 -10.36 -2.73
CA ASP A 3 -11.44 -9.43 -3.80
C ASP A 3 -11.19 -8.02 -3.27
N ASP A 4 -11.16 -7.87 -1.94
CA ASP A 4 -11.06 -6.56 -1.30
C ASP A 4 -9.64 -6.02 -1.26
N ILE A 5 -8.64 -6.89 -1.27
CA ILE A 5 -7.25 -6.47 -1.16
C ILE A 5 -6.36 -7.37 -2.02
N THR A 6 -5.44 -6.73 -2.72
CA THR A 6 -4.41 -7.42 -3.51
C THR A 6 -3.05 -7.05 -2.94
N ILE A 7 -2.21 -8.05 -2.71
CA ILE A 7 -0.87 -7.85 -2.19
C ILE A 7 0.11 -7.90 -3.36
N TYR A 8 0.97 -6.91 -3.44
CA TYR A 8 1.88 -6.79 -4.56
C TYR A 8 3.28 -6.37 -4.10
N LYS A 9 4.24 -6.50 -4.99
CA LYS A 9 5.58 -5.98 -4.78
C LYS A 9 5.61 -4.50 -5.15
N GLN A 10 6.79 -3.86 -5.03
CA GLN A 10 6.95 -2.44 -5.31
C GLN A 10 6.36 -2.07 -6.67
N ILE A 11 5.56 -1.01 -6.66
CA ILE A 11 5.02 -0.41 -7.89
C ILE A 11 5.63 0.99 -8.07
N HIS A 12 5.33 1.61 -9.20
CA HIS A 12 5.76 2.98 -9.48
C HIS A 12 4.56 3.93 -9.44
N PRO A 13 4.80 5.20 -9.08
CA PRO A 13 3.69 6.18 -9.09
C PRO A 13 2.99 6.28 -10.43
N SER A 14 3.73 6.12 -11.53
CA SER A 14 3.13 6.17 -12.88
C SER A 14 2.12 5.07 -13.14
N GLN A 15 2.10 4.02 -12.32
CA GLN A 15 1.15 2.91 -12.48
C GLN A 15 -0.20 3.18 -11.82
N CYS A 16 -0.33 4.27 -11.07
CA CYS A 16 -1.58 4.55 -10.35
C CYS A 16 -2.77 4.76 -11.29
N ILE A 17 -2.55 5.39 -12.44
CA ILE A 17 -3.63 5.55 -13.43
C ILE A 17 -4.11 4.19 -13.90
N LYS A 18 -3.20 3.27 -14.16
CA LYS A 18 -3.54 1.92 -14.59
C LYS A 18 -4.30 1.18 -13.50
N LEU A 19 -3.91 1.35 -12.24
CA LEU A 19 -4.61 0.71 -11.14
C LEU A 19 -6.06 1.19 -11.05
N ALA A 20 -6.28 2.49 -11.24
CA ALA A 20 -7.63 3.03 -11.25
C ALA A 20 -8.45 2.44 -12.41
N GLU A 21 -7.83 2.28 -13.57
CA GLU A 21 -8.50 1.68 -14.72
C GLU A 21 -8.87 0.21 -14.47
N LEU A 22 -8.05 -0.50 -13.69
CA LEU A 22 -8.30 -1.89 -13.34
C LEU A 22 -9.37 -2.05 -12.26
N GLY A 23 -9.85 -0.94 -11.69
CA GLY A 23 -10.93 -0.96 -10.72
C GLY A 23 -10.50 -0.81 -9.27
N TYR A 24 -9.21 -0.64 -8.99
CA TYR A 24 -8.77 -0.38 -7.62
C TYR A 24 -9.22 1.00 -7.18
N ARG A 25 -9.50 1.15 -5.90
CA ARG A 25 -9.96 2.41 -5.31
C ARG A 25 -8.99 2.98 -4.30
N SER A 26 -8.07 2.18 -3.78
CA SER A 26 -7.12 2.61 -2.76
C SER A 26 -5.76 1.98 -2.98
N VAL A 27 -4.72 2.68 -2.54
CA VAL A 27 -3.35 2.17 -2.51
C VAL A 27 -2.84 2.29 -1.08
N LEU A 28 -2.35 1.19 -0.53
CA LEU A 28 -1.75 1.15 0.80
C LEU A 28 -0.28 0.79 0.67
N ASN A 29 0.58 1.75 1.00
CA ASN A 29 2.02 1.59 0.94
C ASN A 29 2.53 1.25 2.33
N ILE A 30 3.08 0.05 2.52
CA ILE A 30 3.62 -0.36 3.82
C ILE A 30 5.14 -0.39 3.84
N ARG A 31 5.78 0.13 2.81
CA ARG A 31 7.23 0.16 2.71
C ARG A 31 7.78 1.47 3.28
N PRO A 32 8.76 1.42 4.22
CA PRO A 32 9.42 2.64 4.66
C PRO A 32 10.11 3.33 3.48
N ASP A 33 10.11 4.66 3.50
CA ASP A 33 10.81 5.42 2.47
C ASP A 33 12.32 5.18 2.57
N ALA A 34 12.97 5.29 1.43
CA ALA A 34 14.44 5.25 1.35
C ALA A 34 15.07 3.92 1.80
N GLU A 35 14.34 2.81 1.70
CA GLU A 35 14.97 1.50 1.92
C GLU A 35 16.03 1.21 0.87
N VAL A 36 15.81 1.66 -0.36
CA VAL A 36 16.82 1.64 -1.41
C VAL A 36 16.83 3.00 -2.09
N GLU A 37 17.96 3.35 -2.67
CA GLU A 37 18.18 4.68 -3.21
C GLU A 37 17.21 5.03 -4.35
N SER A 38 16.88 4.08 -5.17
CA SER A 38 16.03 4.30 -6.35
C SER A 38 14.53 4.21 -6.06
N GLN A 39 14.17 3.97 -4.84
CA GLN A 39 12.77 3.77 -4.46
C GLN A 39 11.99 5.08 -4.54
N PRO A 40 10.81 5.11 -5.16
CA PRO A 40 9.92 6.27 -5.07
C PRO A 40 9.50 6.49 -3.62
N ASN A 41 9.40 7.76 -3.21
CA ASN A 41 8.99 8.06 -1.84
C ASN A 41 7.46 8.16 -1.72
N SER A 42 6.99 8.23 -0.48
CA SER A 42 5.55 8.27 -0.21
C SER A 42 4.86 9.49 -0.82
N ASP A 43 5.54 10.64 -0.86
CA ASP A 43 4.94 11.85 -1.41
C ASP A 43 4.67 11.71 -2.90
N GLU A 44 5.52 11.01 -3.63
CA GLU A 44 5.30 10.74 -5.04
C GLU A 44 4.05 9.90 -5.27
N PHE A 45 3.80 8.92 -4.40
CA PHE A 45 2.58 8.12 -4.46
C PHE A 45 1.35 8.93 -4.06
N ALA A 46 1.48 9.79 -3.06
CA ALA A 46 0.36 10.63 -2.65
C ALA A 46 -0.11 11.51 -3.80
N ASP A 47 0.83 12.12 -4.53
CA ASP A 47 0.49 12.95 -5.68
C ASP A 47 -0.13 12.13 -6.82
N ALA A 48 0.47 10.99 -7.13
CA ALA A 48 0.00 10.17 -8.25
C ALA A 48 -1.38 9.58 -7.97
N THR A 49 -1.64 9.15 -6.74
CA THR A 49 -2.95 8.60 -6.38
C THR A 49 -4.02 9.69 -6.40
N GLU A 50 -3.69 10.90 -5.95
CA GLU A 50 -4.62 12.02 -6.03
C GLU A 50 -5.02 12.30 -7.46
N GLN A 51 -4.05 12.33 -8.38
CA GLN A 51 -4.33 12.56 -9.80
C GLN A 51 -5.17 11.45 -10.41
N ALA A 52 -5.06 10.24 -9.91
CA ALA A 52 -5.81 9.09 -10.40
C ALA A 52 -7.13 8.88 -9.66
N ASN A 53 -7.48 9.76 -8.72
CA ASN A 53 -8.68 9.64 -7.88
C ASN A 53 -8.69 8.38 -7.01
N LEU A 54 -7.52 7.98 -6.55
CA LEU A 54 -7.38 6.85 -5.61
C LEU A 54 -7.15 7.39 -4.21
N SER A 55 -7.66 6.69 -3.21
CA SER A 55 -7.31 6.97 -1.82
C SER A 55 -5.93 6.41 -1.54
N TYR A 56 -5.14 7.06 -0.70
CA TYR A 56 -3.77 6.63 -0.43
C TYR A 56 -3.47 6.73 1.06
N GLN A 57 -2.80 5.70 1.59
CA GLN A 57 -2.28 5.72 2.95
C GLN A 57 -0.89 5.09 2.95
N HIS A 58 -0.05 5.57 3.85
CA HIS A 58 1.30 5.05 4.06
C HIS A 58 1.40 4.54 5.49
N LEU A 59 1.61 3.24 5.65
CA LEU A 59 1.83 2.60 6.95
C LEU A 59 3.21 1.94 6.91
N PRO A 60 4.28 2.72 7.12
CA PRO A 60 5.63 2.16 7.02
C PRO A 60 5.85 1.12 8.12
N PHE A 61 6.37 -0.03 7.70
CA PHE A 61 6.51 -1.16 8.58
C PHE A 61 7.65 -2.03 8.10
N ASP A 62 8.50 -2.47 9.01
CA ASP A 62 9.48 -3.50 8.69
C ASP A 62 9.20 -4.73 9.56
N ASP A 63 9.64 -5.90 9.07
CA ASP A 63 9.30 -7.17 9.69
C ASP A 63 9.97 -7.37 11.05
N GLU A 64 11.02 -6.62 11.36
CA GLU A 64 11.66 -6.66 12.69
C GLU A 64 10.85 -5.90 13.74
N ARG A 65 9.90 -5.07 13.30
CA ARG A 65 9.11 -4.20 14.19
C ARG A 65 7.63 -4.51 14.17
N LEU A 66 7.29 -5.72 13.75
CA LEU A 66 5.88 -6.13 13.76
C LEU A 66 5.37 -6.12 15.21
N SER A 67 4.29 -5.40 15.45
CA SER A 67 3.69 -5.27 16.77
C SER A 67 2.18 -5.30 16.66
N MET A 68 1.52 -5.49 17.81
CA MET A 68 0.06 -5.40 17.84
C MET A 68 -0.43 -4.04 17.39
N LEU A 69 0.31 -2.97 17.70
CA LEU A 69 -0.08 -1.64 17.26
C LEU A 69 -0.08 -1.53 15.74
N THR A 70 0.93 -2.10 15.08
CA THR A 70 0.98 -2.10 13.61
C THR A 70 -0.21 -2.87 13.03
N VAL A 71 -0.52 -4.02 13.60
CA VAL A 71 -1.66 -4.82 13.15
C VAL A 71 -2.97 -4.07 13.34
N GLU A 72 -3.14 -3.39 14.47
CA GLU A 72 -4.33 -2.60 14.73
C GLU A 72 -4.45 -1.42 13.76
N GLN A 73 -3.34 -0.76 13.46
CA GLN A 73 -3.33 0.33 12.48
C GLN A 73 -3.71 -0.17 11.10
N PHE A 74 -3.18 -1.33 10.71
CA PHE A 74 -3.54 -1.93 9.44
C PHE A 74 -5.04 -2.25 9.39
N ALA A 75 -5.56 -2.86 10.45
CA ALA A 75 -6.98 -3.21 10.48
C ALA A 75 -7.87 -1.97 10.34
N ALA A 76 -7.52 -0.88 11.02
CA ALA A 76 -8.27 0.38 10.91
C ALA A 76 -8.25 0.91 9.48
N LEU A 77 -7.08 0.90 8.83
CA LEU A 77 -6.96 1.36 7.45
C LEU A 77 -7.70 0.43 6.49
N TYR A 78 -7.63 -0.87 6.71
CA TYR A 78 -8.36 -1.83 5.88
C TYR A 78 -9.87 -1.55 5.89
N HIS A 79 -10.41 -1.25 7.07
CA HIS A 79 -11.83 -0.96 7.18
C HIS A 79 -12.21 0.41 6.64
N ALA A 80 -11.30 1.38 6.74
CA ALA A 80 -11.58 2.76 6.35
C ALA A 80 -11.42 3.01 4.85
N LEU A 81 -10.48 2.33 4.20
CA LEU A 81 -10.17 2.60 2.80
C LEU A 81 -11.22 2.02 1.86
N PRO A 82 -11.57 2.75 0.79
CA PRO A 82 -12.44 2.19 -0.25
C PRO A 82 -11.81 0.96 -0.89
N LYS A 83 -12.62 -0.03 -1.17
CA LYS A 83 -12.14 -1.30 -1.73
C LYS A 83 -12.49 -1.38 -3.22
N PRO A 84 -11.71 -2.08 -4.01
CA PRO A 84 -10.54 -2.90 -3.66
C PRO A 84 -9.29 -2.08 -3.35
N ILE A 85 -8.43 -2.61 -2.49
CA ILE A 85 -7.18 -1.99 -2.06
C ILE A 85 -6.01 -2.71 -2.72
N LEU A 86 -5.05 -1.96 -3.25
CA LEU A 86 -3.75 -2.52 -3.61
C LEU A 86 -2.77 -2.18 -2.49
N MET A 87 -2.21 -3.20 -1.85
CA MET A 87 -1.21 -3.05 -0.80
C MET A 87 0.13 -3.54 -1.31
N PHE A 88 1.19 -2.75 -1.12
CA PHE A 88 2.49 -3.16 -1.61
C PHE A 88 3.60 -2.89 -0.61
N CYS A 89 4.67 -3.66 -0.75
CA CYS A 89 5.95 -3.42 -0.11
C CYS A 89 7.04 -3.75 -1.14
N GLY A 90 8.29 -3.92 -0.71
CA GLY A 90 9.37 -4.19 -1.66
C GLY A 90 9.20 -5.50 -2.42
N THR A 91 8.86 -6.58 -1.71
CA THR A 91 8.74 -7.93 -2.29
C THR A 91 7.34 -8.52 -2.17
N GLY A 92 6.46 -7.89 -1.41
CA GLY A 92 5.16 -8.45 -1.07
C GLY A 92 5.15 -9.26 0.21
N ALA A 93 6.32 -9.64 0.73
CA ALA A 93 6.39 -10.51 1.91
C ALA A 93 5.86 -9.84 3.18
N ARG A 94 6.19 -8.57 3.39
CA ARG A 94 5.71 -7.82 4.56
C ARG A 94 4.21 -7.62 4.52
N ALA A 95 3.67 -7.37 3.33
CA ALA A 95 2.23 -7.22 3.17
C ALA A 95 1.51 -8.50 3.56
N LYS A 96 2.05 -9.64 3.20
CA LYS A 96 1.46 -10.93 3.57
C LYS A 96 1.45 -11.15 5.07
N LEU A 97 2.48 -10.69 5.78
CA LEU A 97 2.52 -10.80 7.23
C LEU A 97 1.37 -10.03 7.88
N LEU A 98 1.08 -8.84 7.38
CA LEU A 98 0.00 -8.03 7.94
C LEU A 98 -1.37 -8.61 7.65
N TYR A 99 -1.56 -9.19 6.48
CA TYR A 99 -2.89 -9.61 6.04
C TYR A 99 -3.30 -10.99 6.56
N GLN A 100 -2.41 -11.70 7.16
CA GLN A 100 -2.75 -13.03 7.67
C GLN A 100 -3.74 -13.04 8.83
#